data_8789c4a6858f729447c07f68a2e2365e
#
_entry.id   8789c4a6858f729447c07f68a2e2365e
#
_cell.length_a   1.000
_cell.length_b   1.000
_cell.length_c   1.000
_cell.angle_alpha   90.00
_cell.angle_beta   90.00
_cell.angle_gamma   90.00
#
_symmetry.space_group_name_H-M   'P 1'
#
loop_
_entity.id
_entity.type
_entity.pdbx_description
1 polymer ?
#
loop_
_entity_poly.entity_id
_entity_poly.type
_entity_poly.pdbx_seq_one_letter_code
_entity_poly.pdbx_strand_id
1 'polypeptide(L)'
;MTLNAMRRGPAPAKRLVIFLHGYGANAADLIGLADPLMPYLPDTAFLAPDAPEACAGVPMGFQWFPIPWIDGSSEEASREGMNRAVADLDLWLDETISKEGVGSGDVVLFGFSQGTMMALHVAPRRREALAGIVAFSGRLLDPELLGDAAVVRPPVLLVHGDADEVVPVRALPEAAEALEAAGFERVYAHVMQGTGHGIAPDGLEVALAFLRDVFAIG
;
A
#
# COMPACT_ATOMS: atom_id res chain seq x y z
N MET A 1 9.91 -8.36 13.89
CA MET A 1 9.09 -9.63 13.83
C MET A 1 8.90 -9.98 12.37
N THR A 2 9.14 -11.24 11.94
CA THR A 2 8.95 -11.59 10.52
C THR A 2 7.45 -11.72 10.22
N LEU A 3 6.93 -10.92 9.29
CA LEU A 3 5.52 -11.03 8.85
C LEU A 3 5.34 -12.29 8.00
N ASN A 4 4.28 -13.05 8.23
CA ASN A 4 3.90 -14.13 7.32
C ASN A 4 3.42 -13.53 5.99
N ALA A 5 3.80 -14.14 4.87
CA ALA A 5 3.40 -13.62 3.58
C ALA A 5 3.05 -14.73 2.60
N MET A 6 2.02 -14.49 1.79
CA MET A 6 1.75 -15.29 0.60
C MET A 6 2.54 -14.75 -0.58
N ARG A 7 2.87 -15.65 -1.55
CA ARG A 7 3.66 -15.30 -2.73
C ARG A 7 3.08 -15.94 -3.99
N ARG A 8 3.05 -15.16 -5.08
CA ARG A 8 2.73 -15.63 -6.44
C ARG A 8 3.76 -15.11 -7.44
N GLY A 9 3.84 -15.76 -8.59
CA GLY A 9 4.74 -15.36 -9.68
C GLY A 9 6.09 -16.09 -9.69
N PRO A 10 7.00 -15.70 -10.59
CA PRO A 10 8.26 -16.39 -10.85
C PRO A 10 9.24 -16.31 -9.69
N ALA A 11 10.14 -17.31 -9.61
CA ALA A 11 11.32 -17.30 -8.76
C ALA A 11 12.53 -17.81 -9.59
N PRO A 12 13.57 -17.00 -9.81
CA PRO A 12 13.71 -15.61 -9.34
C PRO A 12 12.78 -14.64 -10.03
N ALA A 13 12.48 -13.52 -9.37
CA ALA A 13 11.77 -12.38 -9.94
C ALA A 13 12.75 -11.23 -10.21
N LYS A 14 12.36 -10.29 -11.10
CA LYS A 14 13.10 -9.05 -11.32
C LYS A 14 12.42 -7.84 -10.65
N ARG A 15 11.13 -7.99 -10.33
CA ARG A 15 10.28 -6.93 -9.77
C ARG A 15 9.36 -7.50 -8.72
N LEU A 16 8.94 -6.66 -7.79
CA LEU A 16 7.99 -7.03 -6.74
C LEU A 16 6.80 -6.06 -6.71
N VAL A 17 5.60 -6.60 -6.58
CA VAL A 17 4.42 -5.87 -6.14
C VAL A 17 4.01 -6.43 -4.78
N ILE A 18 3.97 -5.58 -3.76
CA ILE A 18 3.68 -5.97 -2.39
C ILE A 18 2.31 -5.42 -2.00
N PHE A 19 1.35 -6.31 -1.78
CA PHE A 19 -0.02 -5.98 -1.41
C PHE A 19 -0.15 -5.82 0.10
N LEU A 20 -0.59 -4.66 0.56
CA LEU A 20 -0.86 -4.36 1.96
C LEU A 20 -2.38 -4.30 2.17
N HIS A 21 -2.92 -5.23 2.93
CA HIS A 21 -4.37 -5.37 3.13
C HIS A 21 -4.97 -4.34 4.08
N GLY A 22 -6.29 -4.21 4.05
CA GLY A 22 -7.06 -3.34 4.95
C GLY A 22 -7.28 -3.95 6.34
N TYR A 23 -7.86 -3.14 7.24
CA TYR A 23 -8.24 -3.56 8.59
C TYR A 23 -9.18 -4.76 8.57
N GLY A 24 -8.90 -5.78 9.38
CA GLY A 24 -9.71 -7.00 9.48
C GLY A 24 -9.56 -7.99 8.32
N ALA A 25 -8.72 -7.68 7.32
CA ALA A 25 -8.37 -8.59 6.23
C ALA A 25 -7.07 -9.35 6.50
N ASN A 26 -6.57 -10.08 5.50
CA ASN A 26 -5.34 -10.85 5.56
C ASN A 26 -4.67 -10.97 4.18
N ALA A 27 -3.52 -11.62 4.11
CA ALA A 27 -2.76 -11.84 2.89
C ALA A 27 -3.58 -12.54 1.78
N ALA A 28 -4.47 -13.50 2.14
CA ALA A 28 -5.25 -14.26 1.16
C ALA A 28 -6.29 -13.40 0.44
N ASP A 29 -6.78 -12.32 1.08
CA ASP A 29 -7.77 -11.42 0.50
C ASP A 29 -7.21 -10.60 -0.68
N LEU A 30 -5.92 -10.26 -0.66
CA LEU A 30 -5.31 -9.46 -1.72
C LEU A 30 -4.42 -10.22 -2.69
N ILE A 31 -3.85 -11.36 -2.30
CA ILE A 31 -2.92 -12.08 -3.19
C ILE A 31 -3.58 -12.53 -4.50
N GLY A 32 -4.92 -12.69 -4.51
CA GLY A 32 -5.70 -13.00 -5.71
C GLY A 32 -5.66 -11.92 -6.79
N LEU A 33 -5.34 -10.66 -6.44
CA LEU A 33 -5.13 -9.57 -7.39
C LEU A 33 -3.92 -9.82 -8.32
N ALA A 34 -3.01 -10.70 -7.95
CA ALA A 34 -1.91 -11.11 -8.80
C ALA A 34 -2.40 -11.80 -10.08
N ASP A 35 -3.48 -12.58 -10.00
CA ASP A 35 -3.93 -13.41 -11.13
C ASP A 35 -4.28 -12.59 -12.40
N PRO A 36 -5.04 -11.49 -12.33
CA PRO A 36 -5.29 -10.64 -13.50
C PRO A 36 -4.09 -9.76 -13.90
N LEU A 37 -3.12 -9.53 -13.04
CA LEU A 37 -1.95 -8.68 -13.30
C LEU A 37 -0.77 -9.44 -13.91
N MET A 38 -0.54 -10.68 -13.49
CA MET A 38 0.61 -11.52 -13.91
C MET A 38 0.80 -11.63 -15.43
N PRO A 39 -0.25 -11.80 -16.26
CA PRO A 39 -0.06 -11.91 -17.71
C PRO A 39 0.58 -10.69 -18.36
N TYR A 40 0.46 -9.53 -17.74
CA TYR A 40 0.94 -8.24 -18.25
C TYR A 40 2.20 -7.73 -17.56
N LEU A 41 2.65 -8.42 -16.50
CA LEU A 41 3.82 -8.05 -15.69
C LEU A 41 4.81 -9.22 -15.62
N PRO A 42 5.50 -9.52 -16.74
CA PRO A 42 6.48 -10.60 -16.79
C PRO A 42 7.61 -10.34 -15.78
N ASP A 43 8.21 -11.42 -15.28
CA ASP A 43 9.30 -11.37 -14.29
C ASP A 43 8.94 -10.66 -12.97
N THR A 44 7.65 -10.47 -12.67
CA THR A 44 7.18 -9.82 -11.45
C THR A 44 6.63 -10.86 -10.46
N ALA A 45 7.11 -10.84 -9.23
CA ALA A 45 6.50 -11.59 -8.14
C ALA A 45 5.58 -10.67 -7.31
N PHE A 46 4.55 -11.27 -6.74
CA PHE A 46 3.54 -10.62 -5.93
C PHE A 46 3.61 -11.22 -4.53
N LEU A 47 3.70 -10.37 -3.52
CA LEU A 47 3.71 -10.77 -2.12
C LEU A 47 2.59 -10.05 -1.38
N ALA A 48 2.01 -10.74 -0.41
CA ALA A 48 1.02 -10.15 0.49
C ALA A 48 1.36 -10.60 1.92
N PRO A 49 1.92 -9.73 2.77
CA PRO A 49 2.11 -10.03 4.18
C PRO A 49 0.81 -9.89 4.95
N ASP A 50 0.65 -10.72 6.00
CA ASP A 50 -0.31 -10.45 7.08
C ASP A 50 0.22 -9.31 7.95
N ALA A 51 -0.66 -8.40 8.35
CA ALA A 51 -0.31 -7.36 9.30
C ALA A 51 0.05 -7.96 10.67
N PRO A 52 0.83 -7.23 11.53
CA PRO A 52 1.44 -7.82 12.72
C PRO A 52 0.45 -8.17 13.83
N GLU A 53 -0.72 -7.55 13.89
CA GLU A 53 -1.66 -7.72 15.00
C GLU A 53 -2.93 -8.42 14.53
N ALA A 54 -3.40 -9.42 15.30
CA ALA A 54 -4.72 -10.02 15.08
C ALA A 54 -5.81 -8.97 15.36
N CYS A 55 -6.81 -8.88 14.47
CA CYS A 55 -7.91 -7.96 14.63
C CYS A 55 -8.94 -8.48 15.64
N ALA A 56 -9.22 -7.73 16.68
CA ALA A 56 -10.19 -8.10 17.69
C ALA A 56 -11.60 -8.25 17.07
N GLY A 57 -12.25 -9.39 17.33
CA GLY A 57 -13.60 -9.66 16.85
C GLY A 57 -13.72 -10.10 15.39
N VAL A 58 -12.60 -10.18 14.64
CA VAL A 58 -12.58 -10.68 13.25
C VAL A 58 -11.72 -11.94 13.19
N PRO A 59 -12.32 -13.14 13.15
CA PRO A 59 -11.55 -14.38 13.05
C PRO A 59 -10.66 -14.40 11.82
N MET A 60 -9.36 -14.71 12.01
CA MET A 60 -8.34 -14.74 10.96
C MET A 60 -8.07 -13.40 10.27
N GLY A 61 -8.62 -12.29 10.76
CA GLY A 61 -8.32 -10.95 10.30
C GLY A 61 -7.16 -10.32 11.08
N PHE A 62 -6.42 -9.48 10.39
CA PHE A 62 -5.28 -8.74 10.95
C PHE A 62 -5.47 -7.24 10.78
N GLN A 63 -4.71 -6.48 11.56
CA GLN A 63 -4.66 -5.02 11.51
C GLN A 63 -3.22 -4.54 11.59
N TRP A 64 -2.91 -3.45 10.89
CA TRP A 64 -1.61 -2.79 11.00
C TRP A 64 -1.50 -2.06 12.34
N PHE A 65 -2.59 -1.38 12.71
CA PHE A 65 -2.70 -0.68 13.99
C PHE A 65 -4.18 -0.59 14.41
N PRO A 66 -4.46 -0.42 15.72
CA PRO A 66 -5.82 -0.22 16.22
C PRO A 66 -6.47 1.03 15.65
N ILE A 67 -7.79 0.98 15.40
CA ILE A 67 -8.57 2.11 14.90
C ILE A 67 -9.64 2.49 15.92
N PRO A 68 -9.46 3.59 16.69
CA PRO A 68 -10.28 3.95 17.84
C PRO A 68 -11.79 3.94 17.61
N TRP A 69 -12.24 4.47 16.46
CA TRP A 69 -13.67 4.52 16.14
C TRP A 69 -14.26 3.19 15.64
N ILE A 70 -13.42 2.16 15.43
CA ILE A 70 -13.86 0.82 15.04
C ILE A 70 -13.80 -0.14 16.24
N ASP A 71 -12.69 -0.16 16.95
CA ASP A 71 -12.39 -1.15 17.99
C ASP A 71 -12.46 -0.62 19.44
N GLY A 72 -12.69 0.69 19.58
CA GLY A 72 -12.75 1.35 20.89
C GLY A 72 -11.41 1.53 21.58
N SER A 73 -10.31 1.32 20.88
CA SER A 73 -8.95 1.58 21.37
C SER A 73 -8.72 3.07 21.67
N SER A 74 -7.68 3.38 22.43
CA SER A 74 -7.27 4.77 22.64
C SER A 74 -6.45 5.30 21.46
N GLU A 75 -6.46 6.63 21.29
CA GLU A 75 -5.59 7.31 20.31
C GLU A 75 -4.09 7.01 20.57
N GLU A 76 -3.72 6.85 21.83
CA GLU A 76 -2.36 6.47 22.21
C GLU A 76 -2.01 5.06 21.72
N ALA A 77 -2.89 4.08 21.95
CA ALA A 77 -2.72 2.70 21.47
C ALA A 77 -2.64 2.63 19.94
N SER A 78 -3.47 3.44 19.23
CA SER A 78 -3.43 3.57 17.78
C SER A 78 -2.08 4.08 17.30
N ARG A 79 -1.58 5.17 17.88
CA ARG A 79 -0.28 5.76 17.51
C ARG A 79 0.89 4.81 17.80
N GLU A 80 0.89 4.18 18.98
CA GLU A 80 1.93 3.19 19.32
C GLU A 80 1.89 1.98 18.42
N GLY A 81 0.69 1.46 18.10
CA GLY A 81 0.48 0.36 17.16
C GLY A 81 1.01 0.72 15.79
N MET A 82 0.67 1.92 15.28
CA MET A 82 1.17 2.40 14.00
C MET A 82 2.71 2.48 13.97
N ASN A 83 3.34 3.05 15.00
CA ASN A 83 4.80 3.12 15.07
C ASN A 83 5.46 1.73 15.03
N ARG A 84 4.88 0.75 15.75
CA ARG A 84 5.36 -0.65 15.70
C ARG A 84 5.18 -1.24 14.29
N ALA A 85 4.00 -1.10 13.70
CA ALA A 85 3.70 -1.64 12.38
C ALA A 85 4.59 -1.04 11.28
N VAL A 86 4.89 0.26 11.37
CA VAL A 86 5.84 0.95 10.47
C VAL A 86 7.22 0.32 10.56
N ALA A 87 7.73 0.12 11.77
CA ALA A 87 9.05 -0.48 11.97
C ALA A 87 9.09 -1.96 11.52
N ASP A 88 8.05 -2.73 11.81
CA ASP A 88 7.95 -4.14 11.40
C ASP A 88 7.84 -4.27 9.88
N LEU A 89 7.04 -3.42 9.21
CA LEU A 89 6.90 -3.43 7.75
C LEU A 89 8.20 -3.00 7.07
N ASP A 90 8.85 -1.95 7.55
CA ASP A 90 10.10 -1.47 6.95
C ASP A 90 11.22 -2.51 7.04
N LEU A 91 11.38 -3.16 8.18
CA LEU A 91 12.31 -4.26 8.37
C LEU A 91 11.98 -5.45 7.46
N TRP A 92 10.70 -5.84 7.40
CA TRP A 92 10.26 -6.95 6.53
C TRP A 92 10.49 -6.64 5.05
N LEU A 93 10.32 -5.39 4.62
CA LEU A 93 10.62 -4.94 3.26
C LEU A 93 12.11 -5.11 2.95
N ASP A 94 13.01 -4.68 3.85
CA ASP A 94 14.45 -4.85 3.65
C ASP A 94 14.86 -6.33 3.54
N GLU A 95 14.35 -7.18 4.42
CA GLU A 95 14.59 -8.63 4.38
C GLU A 95 14.04 -9.25 3.09
N THR A 96 12.84 -8.84 2.65
CA THR A 96 12.19 -9.37 1.46
C THR A 96 12.90 -8.93 0.18
N ILE A 97 13.25 -7.67 0.04
CA ILE A 97 14.00 -7.11 -1.09
C ILE A 97 15.34 -7.84 -1.24
N SER A 98 16.06 -8.00 -0.12
CA SER A 98 17.32 -8.72 -0.09
C SER A 98 17.16 -10.20 -0.46
N LYS A 99 16.15 -10.88 0.07
CA LYS A 99 15.88 -12.31 -0.19
C LYS A 99 15.47 -12.58 -1.63
N GLU A 100 14.65 -11.72 -2.22
CA GLU A 100 14.24 -11.84 -3.63
C GLU A 100 15.34 -11.39 -4.60
N GLY A 101 16.38 -10.70 -4.12
CA GLY A 101 17.54 -10.26 -4.90
C GLY A 101 17.22 -9.12 -5.88
N VAL A 102 16.27 -8.26 -5.54
CA VAL A 102 15.85 -7.10 -6.34
C VAL A 102 16.36 -5.78 -5.73
N GLY A 103 16.32 -4.69 -6.48
CA GLY A 103 16.58 -3.36 -5.96
C GLY A 103 15.32 -2.67 -5.42
N SER A 104 15.47 -1.68 -4.55
CA SER A 104 14.34 -0.87 -4.07
C SER A 104 13.55 -0.25 -5.22
N GLY A 105 14.22 0.22 -6.27
CA GLY A 105 13.62 0.76 -7.49
C GLY A 105 12.84 -0.27 -8.36
N ASP A 106 12.83 -1.54 -7.99
CA ASP A 106 12.08 -2.60 -8.64
C ASP A 106 10.88 -3.07 -7.80
N VAL A 107 10.50 -2.32 -6.76
CA VAL A 107 9.44 -2.67 -5.81
C VAL A 107 8.34 -1.63 -5.80
N VAL A 108 7.08 -2.05 -5.89
CA VAL A 108 5.90 -1.21 -5.69
C VAL A 108 5.13 -1.69 -4.46
N LEU A 109 4.76 -0.76 -3.58
CA LEU A 109 3.75 -1.02 -2.56
C LEU A 109 2.36 -0.75 -3.13
N PHE A 110 1.47 -1.72 -2.99
CA PHE A 110 0.08 -1.65 -3.40
C PHE A 110 -0.79 -1.79 -2.15
N GLY A 111 -1.33 -0.70 -1.66
CA GLY A 111 -2.15 -0.66 -0.46
C GLY A 111 -3.65 -0.62 -0.76
N PHE A 112 -4.44 -1.23 0.13
CA PHE A 112 -5.88 -1.07 0.19
C PHE A 112 -6.29 -0.60 1.59
N SER A 113 -7.08 0.45 1.70
CA SER A 113 -7.63 0.98 2.96
C SER A 113 -6.51 1.27 3.98
N GLN A 114 -6.46 0.57 5.12
CA GLN A 114 -5.38 0.70 6.11
C GLN A 114 -4.00 0.37 5.50
N GLY A 115 -3.92 -0.58 4.56
CA GLY A 115 -2.69 -0.87 3.83
C GLY A 115 -2.22 0.30 2.96
N THR A 116 -3.15 1.11 2.41
CA THR A 116 -2.82 2.39 1.75
C THR A 116 -2.19 3.38 2.72
N MET A 117 -2.74 3.49 3.94
CA MET A 117 -2.18 4.36 4.97
C MET A 117 -0.73 3.97 5.29
N MET A 118 -0.48 2.67 5.42
CA MET A 118 0.87 2.13 5.62
C MET A 118 1.80 2.41 4.43
N ALA A 119 1.35 2.15 3.19
CA ALA A 119 2.16 2.39 2.00
C ALA A 119 2.57 3.85 1.84
N LEU A 120 1.61 4.78 2.00
CA LEU A 120 1.85 6.23 1.92
C LEU A 120 2.69 6.75 3.09
N HIS A 121 2.68 6.07 4.24
CA HIS A 121 3.50 6.46 5.38
C HIS A 121 4.93 5.91 5.27
N VAL A 122 5.09 4.62 4.96
CA VAL A 122 6.41 3.94 4.95
C VAL A 122 7.23 4.31 3.73
N ALA A 123 6.69 4.20 2.51
CA ALA A 123 7.48 4.34 1.28
C ALA A 123 8.23 5.68 1.16
N PRO A 124 7.64 6.85 1.49
CA PRO A 124 8.38 8.12 1.43
C PRO A 124 9.51 8.25 2.44
N ARG A 125 9.46 7.49 3.54
CA ARG A 125 10.43 7.58 4.65
C ARG A 125 11.54 6.53 4.58
N ARG A 126 11.53 5.71 3.52
CA ARG A 126 12.60 4.74 3.30
C ARG A 126 13.89 5.45 2.88
N ARG A 127 15.01 4.76 3.10
CA ARG A 127 16.35 5.23 2.72
C ARG A 127 16.50 5.38 1.20
N GLU A 128 15.89 4.49 0.44
CA GLU A 128 15.92 4.45 -1.02
C GLU A 128 14.49 4.46 -1.57
N ALA A 129 14.26 5.19 -2.65
CA ALA A 129 12.96 5.25 -3.28
C ALA A 129 12.55 3.91 -3.85
N LEU A 130 11.30 3.52 -3.60
CA LEU A 130 10.65 2.43 -4.31
C LEU A 130 10.27 2.86 -5.73
N ALA A 131 9.96 1.91 -6.62
CA ALA A 131 9.47 2.18 -7.97
C ALA A 131 8.17 3.00 -7.97
N GLY A 132 7.30 2.78 -6.99
CA GLY A 132 6.06 3.53 -6.87
C GLY A 132 5.17 3.07 -5.72
N ILE A 133 4.06 3.79 -5.56
CA ILE A 133 2.98 3.46 -4.62
C ILE A 133 1.67 3.42 -5.38
N VAL A 134 0.89 2.34 -5.22
CA VAL A 134 -0.51 2.24 -5.63
C VAL A 134 -1.36 2.24 -4.38
N ALA A 135 -2.28 3.19 -4.25
CA ALA A 135 -2.98 3.54 -3.03
C ALA A 135 -4.51 3.54 -3.24
N PHE A 136 -5.17 2.42 -2.90
CA PHE A 136 -6.63 2.25 -3.04
C PHE A 136 -7.37 2.61 -1.75
N SER A 137 -8.42 3.41 -1.86
CA SER A 137 -9.48 3.62 -0.85
C SER A 137 -8.94 3.86 0.56
N GLY A 138 -7.85 4.60 0.70
CA GLY A 138 -7.22 4.95 1.96
C GLY A 138 -7.07 6.45 2.12
N ARG A 139 -6.29 6.85 3.10
CA ARG A 139 -5.98 8.26 3.38
C ARG A 139 -4.50 8.44 3.70
N LEU A 140 -3.98 9.61 3.42
CA LEU A 140 -2.65 10.02 3.88
C LEU A 140 -2.74 10.42 5.36
N LEU A 141 -1.90 9.79 6.18
CA LEU A 141 -1.74 10.14 7.59
C LEU A 141 -0.55 11.09 7.76
N ASP A 142 -0.65 12.01 8.71
CA ASP A 142 0.42 12.94 9.11
C ASP A 142 1.12 13.62 7.92
N PRO A 143 0.36 14.34 7.05
CA PRO A 143 0.91 14.96 5.84
C PRO A 143 2.03 15.97 6.12
N GLU A 144 2.04 16.57 7.29
CA GLU A 144 3.09 17.49 7.75
C GLU A 144 4.47 16.83 7.83
N LEU A 145 4.53 15.52 8.05
CA LEU A 145 5.79 14.77 8.09
C LEU A 145 6.41 14.54 6.70
N LEU A 146 5.70 14.84 5.61
CA LEU A 146 6.24 14.77 4.24
C LEU A 146 7.16 15.96 3.89
N GLY A 147 7.15 17.02 4.69
CA GLY A 147 8.03 18.17 4.52
C GLY A 147 9.49 17.93 4.93
N ASP A 148 9.83 16.77 5.49
CA ASP A 148 11.19 16.44 5.90
C ASP A 148 12.10 16.29 4.66
N ALA A 149 13.30 16.86 4.75
CA ALA A 149 14.33 16.79 3.70
C ALA A 149 14.81 15.33 3.42
N ALA A 150 14.63 14.44 4.39
CA ALA A 150 14.98 13.02 4.26
C ALA A 150 13.93 12.18 3.49
N VAL A 151 12.80 12.76 3.15
CA VAL A 151 11.72 12.05 2.43
C VAL A 151 12.09 11.82 0.98
N VAL A 152 12.01 10.55 0.51
CA VAL A 152 12.06 10.20 -0.91
C VAL A 152 10.68 10.35 -1.55
N ARG A 153 10.63 10.62 -2.85
CA ARG A 153 9.38 10.98 -3.55
C ARG A 153 9.13 10.04 -4.74
N PRO A 154 8.76 8.76 -4.46
CA PRO A 154 8.39 7.82 -5.54
C PRO A 154 7.11 8.29 -6.24
N PRO A 155 6.86 7.84 -7.48
CA PRO A 155 5.56 8.01 -8.14
C PRO A 155 4.42 7.42 -7.29
N VAL A 156 3.26 8.10 -7.28
CA VAL A 156 2.08 7.68 -6.51
C VAL A 156 0.85 7.65 -7.42
N LEU A 157 0.11 6.56 -7.38
CA LEU A 157 -1.23 6.45 -7.94
C LEU A 157 -2.24 6.34 -6.80
N LEU A 158 -3.16 7.28 -6.71
CA LEU A 158 -4.28 7.30 -5.78
C LEU A 158 -5.55 6.84 -6.50
N VAL A 159 -6.26 5.86 -5.96
CA VAL A 159 -7.51 5.32 -6.54
C VAL A 159 -8.58 5.24 -5.47
N HIS A 160 -9.80 5.75 -5.74
CA HIS A 160 -10.86 5.78 -4.74
C HIS A 160 -12.23 5.62 -5.37
N GLY A 161 -13.14 4.90 -4.69
CA GLY A 161 -14.53 4.82 -5.08
C GLY A 161 -15.30 6.07 -4.66
N ASP A 162 -16.16 6.63 -5.54
CA ASP A 162 -16.95 7.82 -5.23
C ASP A 162 -18.13 7.56 -4.28
N ALA A 163 -18.51 6.28 -4.12
CA ALA A 163 -19.54 5.83 -3.20
C ALA A 163 -18.95 5.16 -1.94
N ASP A 164 -17.68 5.43 -1.60
CA ASP A 164 -17.02 4.86 -0.43
C ASP A 164 -17.56 5.49 0.87
N GLU A 165 -18.28 4.67 1.66
CA GLU A 165 -18.86 5.06 2.94
C GLU A 165 -17.93 4.78 4.15
N VAL A 166 -16.81 4.08 3.94
CA VAL A 166 -15.83 3.74 4.99
C VAL A 166 -14.74 4.81 5.07
N VAL A 167 -14.09 5.08 3.95
CA VAL A 167 -13.14 6.19 3.82
C VAL A 167 -13.70 7.17 2.79
N PRO A 168 -14.15 8.35 3.21
CA PRO A 168 -14.78 9.32 2.30
C PRO A 168 -13.87 9.67 1.13
N VAL A 169 -14.45 9.75 -0.08
CA VAL A 169 -13.72 10.03 -1.33
C VAL A 169 -12.90 11.32 -1.31
N ARG A 170 -13.26 12.30 -0.45
CA ARG A 170 -12.45 13.52 -0.25
C ARG A 170 -11.02 13.25 0.20
N ALA A 171 -10.75 12.09 0.79
CA ALA A 171 -9.39 11.69 1.17
C ALA A 171 -8.44 11.58 -0.04
N LEU A 172 -8.99 11.33 -1.25
CA LEU A 172 -8.18 11.27 -2.47
C LEU A 172 -7.61 12.66 -2.85
N PRO A 173 -8.41 13.72 -3.09
CA PRO A 173 -7.85 15.04 -3.39
C PRO A 173 -7.03 15.61 -2.22
N GLU A 174 -7.41 15.39 -0.96
CA GLU A 174 -6.64 15.81 0.20
C GLU A 174 -5.22 15.19 0.20
N ALA A 175 -5.11 13.90 -0.13
CA ALA A 175 -3.82 13.22 -0.25
C ALA A 175 -3.00 13.71 -1.46
N ALA A 176 -3.65 13.92 -2.61
CA ALA A 176 -2.97 14.42 -3.82
C ALA A 176 -2.37 15.81 -3.58
N GLU A 177 -3.16 16.74 -3.06
CA GLU A 177 -2.73 18.11 -2.74
C GLU A 177 -1.56 18.12 -1.74
N ALA A 178 -1.62 17.29 -0.70
CA ALA A 178 -0.56 17.20 0.31
C ALA A 178 0.74 16.62 -0.27
N LEU A 179 0.66 15.59 -1.11
CA LEU A 179 1.81 15.00 -1.78
C LEU A 179 2.46 16.00 -2.75
N GLU A 180 1.67 16.68 -3.57
CA GLU A 180 2.15 17.72 -4.50
C GLU A 180 2.79 18.88 -3.75
N ALA A 181 2.18 19.35 -2.67
CA ALA A 181 2.74 20.41 -1.82
C ALA A 181 4.07 19.98 -1.17
N ALA A 182 4.26 18.70 -0.90
CA ALA A 182 5.51 18.12 -0.40
C ALA A 182 6.54 17.85 -1.50
N GLY A 183 6.27 18.22 -2.76
CA GLY A 183 7.19 18.13 -3.90
C GLY A 183 7.22 16.77 -4.59
N PHE A 184 6.17 15.95 -4.48
CA PHE A 184 6.00 14.77 -5.33
C PHE A 184 5.60 15.21 -6.74
N GLU A 185 6.42 14.92 -7.74
CA GLU A 185 6.21 15.36 -9.13
C GLU A 185 5.28 14.45 -9.93
N ARG A 186 5.14 13.19 -9.52
CA ARG A 186 4.38 12.15 -10.21
C ARG A 186 3.27 11.63 -9.32
N VAL A 187 2.20 12.43 -9.16
CA VAL A 187 0.98 12.06 -8.44
C VAL A 187 -0.15 11.92 -9.45
N TYR A 188 -0.77 10.75 -9.47
CA TYR A 188 -1.89 10.43 -10.35
C TYR A 188 -3.11 10.08 -9.49
N ALA A 189 -4.29 10.44 -9.95
CA ALA A 189 -5.53 10.18 -9.25
C ALA A 189 -6.59 9.59 -10.18
N HIS A 190 -7.34 8.59 -9.72
CA HIS A 190 -8.46 7.99 -10.42
C HIS A 190 -9.64 7.77 -9.49
N VAL A 191 -10.84 8.13 -9.95
CA VAL A 191 -12.09 7.91 -9.22
C VAL A 191 -12.88 6.80 -9.90
N MET A 192 -13.10 5.70 -9.18
CA MET A 192 -13.92 4.57 -9.62
C MET A 192 -15.40 4.93 -9.41
N GLN A 193 -16.13 5.19 -10.52
CA GLN A 193 -17.51 5.63 -10.47
C GLN A 193 -18.46 4.53 -9.96
N GLY A 194 -19.38 4.90 -9.06
CA GLY A 194 -20.35 3.98 -8.45
C GLY A 194 -19.74 2.90 -7.56
N THR A 195 -18.46 3.01 -7.19
CA THR A 195 -17.76 2.03 -6.40
C THR A 195 -17.73 2.45 -4.94
N GLY A 196 -18.10 1.52 -4.05
CA GLY A 196 -17.95 1.67 -2.60
C GLY A 196 -16.51 1.43 -2.13
N HIS A 197 -16.35 0.93 -0.89
CA HIS A 197 -15.06 0.60 -0.31
C HIS A 197 -14.50 -0.71 -0.90
N GLY A 198 -13.86 -0.65 -2.07
CA GLY A 198 -13.38 -1.82 -2.80
C GLY A 198 -12.46 -1.48 -3.97
N ILE A 199 -12.05 -2.50 -4.70
CA ILE A 199 -11.21 -2.41 -5.89
C ILE A 199 -12.05 -2.84 -7.10
N ALA A 200 -12.46 -1.88 -7.93
CA ALA A 200 -13.21 -2.14 -9.15
C ALA A 200 -12.27 -2.43 -10.35
N PRO A 201 -12.77 -3.06 -11.42
CA PRO A 201 -11.98 -3.41 -12.60
C PRO A 201 -11.25 -2.22 -13.25
N ASP A 202 -11.89 -1.08 -13.39
CA ASP A 202 -11.30 0.14 -13.94
C ASP A 202 -10.16 0.68 -13.08
N GLY A 203 -10.31 0.61 -11.74
CA GLY A 203 -9.23 0.92 -10.81
C GLY A 203 -8.03 -0.01 -10.97
N LEU A 204 -8.28 -1.31 -11.18
CA LEU A 204 -7.20 -2.28 -11.40
C LEU A 204 -6.51 -2.09 -12.76
N GLU A 205 -7.25 -1.65 -13.80
CA GLU A 205 -6.69 -1.32 -15.12
C GLU A 205 -5.74 -0.12 -15.05
N VAL A 206 -6.11 0.95 -14.35
CA VAL A 206 -5.20 2.09 -14.16
C VAL A 206 -4.01 1.73 -13.28
N ALA A 207 -4.19 0.85 -12.29
CA ALA A 207 -3.07 0.33 -11.50
C ALA A 207 -2.12 -0.49 -12.36
N LEU A 208 -2.61 -1.34 -13.26
CA LEU A 208 -1.78 -2.08 -14.21
C LEU A 208 -1.00 -1.15 -15.13
N ALA A 209 -1.63 -0.12 -15.68
CA ALA A 209 -0.97 0.88 -16.52
C ALA A 209 0.16 1.60 -15.76
N PHE A 210 -0.11 2.00 -14.52
CA PHE A 210 0.89 2.61 -13.64
C PHE A 210 2.06 1.66 -13.33
N LEU A 211 1.78 0.40 -12.99
CA LEU A 211 2.81 -0.61 -12.73
C LEU A 211 3.71 -0.83 -13.94
N ARG A 212 3.14 -0.89 -15.16
CA ARG A 212 3.92 -1.02 -16.40
C ARG A 212 4.81 0.20 -16.64
N ASP A 213 4.29 1.40 -16.39
CA ASP A 213 5.04 2.64 -16.53
C ASP A 213 6.23 2.71 -15.57
N VAL A 214 6.02 2.52 -14.26
CA VAL A 214 7.09 2.62 -13.27
C VAL A 214 8.12 1.49 -13.35
N PHE A 215 7.73 0.34 -13.89
CA PHE A 215 8.63 -0.78 -14.18
C PHE A 215 9.26 -0.73 -15.58
N ALA A 216 8.97 0.28 -16.39
CA ALA A 216 9.41 0.42 -17.77
C ALA A 216 9.13 -0.83 -18.65
N ILE A 217 7.92 -1.39 -18.50
CA ILE A 217 7.43 -2.52 -19.28
C ILE A 217 6.62 -1.96 -20.46
N GLY A 218 7.15 -2.12 -21.66
CA GLY A 218 6.54 -1.67 -22.92
C GLY A 218 5.31 -2.50 -23.34
#